data_909d7b4a2d4132593cb0cb4d3d1714ac
#
_entry.id   909d7b4a2d4132593cb0cb4d3d1714ac
#
_cell.length_a   1.000
_cell.length_b   1.000
_cell.length_c   1.000
_cell.angle_alpha   90.00
_cell.angle_beta   90.00
_cell.angle_gamma   90.00
#
_symmetry.space_group_name_H-M   'P 1'
#
loop_
_entity.id
_entity.type
_entity.pdbx_description
1 polymer ?
#
loop_
_entity_poly.entity_id
_entity_poly.type
_entity_poly.pdbx_seq_one_letter_code
_entity_poly.pdbx_strand_id
1 'polypeptide(L)'
;MAATMMGVATQTREETEPEAEPAGPDIRQYVVVDRSLGMSAGKVAAQVAHASVAALLAGTQRYVEGDPTCGPIGLEWGGSLARTSVDAGVLAEWVRQGEPKIVLAVDGERALAALVSRAESRGFMEGMDFFCIRDACRTELTPDASGSRWTCVGFAPMVVSAISPVTGQLPLYR
;
A
#
# COMPACT_ATOMS: atom_id res chain seq x y z
N MET A 1 31.28 47.20 -59.53
CA MET A 1 30.33 47.08 -58.39
C MET A 1 30.23 45.63 -57.97
N ALA A 2 30.90 45.26 -56.87
CA ALA A 2 30.91 43.90 -56.36
C ALA A 2 29.86 43.79 -55.22
N ALA A 3 28.92 42.88 -55.35
CA ALA A 3 27.92 42.59 -54.33
C ALA A 3 28.48 41.48 -53.43
N THR A 4 28.68 41.80 -52.14
CA THR A 4 29.08 40.88 -51.09
C THR A 4 27.85 40.14 -50.61
N MET A 5 27.81 38.81 -50.81
CA MET A 5 26.81 37.91 -50.17
C MET A 5 27.25 37.58 -48.73
N MET A 6 26.45 38.01 -47.75
CA MET A 6 26.57 37.59 -46.35
C MET A 6 25.93 36.21 -46.19
N GLY A 7 26.75 35.23 -45.86
CA GLY A 7 26.27 33.91 -45.47
C GLY A 7 25.69 33.94 -44.05
N VAL A 8 24.43 33.52 -43.91
CA VAL A 8 23.77 33.28 -42.62
C VAL A 8 24.21 31.91 -42.12
N ALA A 9 24.99 31.88 -41.05
CA ALA A 9 25.32 30.63 -40.34
C ALA A 9 24.12 30.18 -39.53
N THR A 10 23.55 29.07 -39.92
CA THR A 10 22.50 28.36 -39.14
C THR A 10 23.17 27.64 -37.98
N GLN A 11 23.04 28.16 -36.78
CA GLN A 11 23.42 27.43 -35.56
C GLN A 11 22.36 26.34 -35.30
N THR A 12 22.72 25.08 -35.52
CA THR A 12 22.00 23.92 -35.01
C THR A 12 22.17 23.88 -33.50
N ARG A 13 21.08 24.15 -32.77
CA ARG A 13 20.99 23.91 -31.36
C ARG A 13 20.95 22.38 -31.17
N GLU A 14 22.01 21.80 -30.60
CA GLU A 14 21.95 20.45 -30.04
C GLU A 14 20.98 20.50 -28.88
N GLU A 15 19.78 19.90 -29.06
CA GLU A 15 18.86 19.58 -27.97
C GLU A 15 19.49 18.42 -27.20
N THR A 16 20.13 18.73 -26.08
CA THR A 16 20.51 17.73 -25.09
C THR A 16 19.22 17.12 -24.55
N GLU A 17 18.99 15.82 -24.83
CA GLU A 17 17.92 15.05 -24.19
C GLU A 17 18.09 15.18 -22.67
N PRO A 18 17.01 15.45 -21.92
CA PRO A 18 17.10 15.53 -20.47
C PRO A 18 17.58 14.16 -19.93
N GLU A 19 18.69 14.16 -19.20
CA GLU A 19 19.15 12.98 -18.47
C GLU A 19 17.97 12.48 -17.60
N ALA A 20 17.57 11.23 -17.79
CA ALA A 20 16.50 10.61 -17.01
C ALA A 20 16.89 10.67 -15.52
N GLU A 21 16.10 11.38 -14.73
CA GLU A 21 16.30 11.39 -13.28
C GLU A 21 16.36 9.94 -12.76
N PRO A 22 17.26 9.64 -11.81
CA PRO A 22 17.36 8.29 -11.26
C PRO A 22 15.99 7.87 -10.73
N ALA A 23 15.53 6.71 -11.17
CA ALA A 23 14.24 6.17 -10.73
C ALA A 23 14.22 6.10 -9.20
N GLY A 24 13.23 6.75 -8.59
CA GLY A 24 13.03 6.73 -7.15
C GLY A 24 12.83 5.31 -6.60
N PRO A 25 12.76 5.13 -5.29
CA PRO A 25 12.57 3.81 -4.69
C PRO A 25 11.26 3.16 -5.19
N ASP A 26 11.30 1.87 -5.56
CA ASP A 26 10.10 1.11 -5.93
C ASP A 26 9.24 0.88 -4.66
N ILE A 27 8.10 1.56 -4.59
CA ILE A 27 7.19 1.53 -3.45
C ILE A 27 5.90 0.83 -3.87
N ARG A 28 5.50 -0.18 -3.10
CA ARG A 28 4.28 -0.95 -3.36
C ARG A 28 3.51 -1.22 -2.09
N GLN A 29 2.21 -1.38 -2.23
CA GLN A 29 1.35 -1.91 -1.19
C GLN A 29 1.10 -3.39 -1.45
N TYR A 30 1.24 -4.22 -0.41
CA TYR A 30 1.02 -5.66 -0.50
C TYR A 30 -0.21 -6.07 0.31
N VAL A 31 -1.04 -6.94 -0.28
CA VAL A 31 -2.15 -7.60 0.43
C VAL A 31 -2.02 -9.10 0.23
N VAL A 32 -1.99 -9.85 1.32
CA VAL A 32 -1.90 -11.31 1.30
C VAL A 32 -3.23 -11.90 1.69
N VAL A 33 -3.86 -12.64 0.79
CA VAL A 33 -5.23 -13.15 0.92
C VAL A 33 -5.21 -14.66 1.16
N ASP A 34 -6.05 -15.15 2.05
CA ASP A 34 -6.32 -16.58 2.20
C ASP A 34 -7.22 -17.06 1.06
N ARG A 35 -6.61 -17.68 0.03
CA ARG A 35 -7.37 -18.20 -1.12
C ARG A 35 -8.17 -19.47 -0.79
N SER A 36 -7.84 -20.18 0.31
CA SER A 36 -8.57 -21.38 0.72
C SER A 36 -10.01 -21.09 1.13
N LEU A 37 -10.35 -19.83 1.39
CA LEU A 37 -11.71 -19.40 1.72
C LEU A 37 -12.66 -19.44 0.51
N GLY A 38 -12.14 -19.60 -0.73
CA GLY A 38 -12.96 -19.70 -1.93
C GLY A 38 -13.85 -18.48 -2.19
N MET A 39 -13.42 -17.29 -1.76
CA MET A 39 -14.15 -16.04 -1.94
C MET A 39 -14.38 -15.73 -3.42
N SER A 40 -15.57 -15.24 -3.76
CA SER A 40 -15.82 -14.68 -5.10
C SER A 40 -14.88 -13.52 -5.42
N ALA A 41 -14.68 -13.23 -6.70
CA ALA A 41 -13.83 -12.11 -7.13
C ALA A 41 -14.26 -10.78 -6.51
N GLY A 42 -15.58 -10.54 -6.41
CA GLY A 42 -16.12 -9.34 -5.76
C GLY A 42 -15.79 -9.27 -4.27
N LYS A 43 -15.86 -10.42 -3.57
CA LYS A 43 -15.50 -10.49 -2.15
C LYS A 43 -14.01 -10.27 -1.93
N VAL A 44 -13.15 -10.89 -2.77
CA VAL A 44 -11.70 -10.65 -2.72
C VAL A 44 -11.39 -9.18 -2.93
N ALA A 45 -11.99 -8.55 -3.94
CA ALA A 45 -11.80 -7.12 -4.21
C ALA A 45 -12.20 -6.26 -3.00
N ALA A 46 -13.33 -6.56 -2.36
CA ALA A 46 -13.76 -5.86 -1.15
C ALA A 46 -12.77 -6.03 0.01
N GLN A 47 -12.27 -7.25 0.27
CA GLN A 47 -11.29 -7.50 1.33
C GLN A 47 -9.95 -6.80 1.05
N VAL A 48 -9.48 -6.80 -0.20
CA VAL A 48 -8.28 -6.05 -0.61
C VAL A 48 -8.48 -4.55 -0.42
N ALA A 49 -9.66 -4.02 -0.77
CA ALA A 49 -9.97 -2.61 -0.54
C ALA A 49 -9.98 -2.27 0.96
N HIS A 50 -10.60 -3.10 1.82
CA HIS A 50 -10.57 -2.93 3.28
C HIS A 50 -9.14 -2.91 3.80
N ALA A 51 -8.29 -3.85 3.36
CA ALA A 51 -6.90 -3.92 3.76
C ALA A 51 -6.11 -2.67 3.33
N SER A 52 -6.32 -2.22 2.09
CA SER A 52 -5.67 -1.02 1.55
C SER A 52 -6.05 0.23 2.35
N VAL A 53 -7.34 0.42 2.60
CA VAL A 53 -7.86 1.58 3.35
C VAL A 53 -7.40 1.52 4.81
N ALA A 54 -7.48 0.36 5.48
CA ALA A 54 -7.03 0.20 6.86
C ALA A 54 -5.55 0.61 7.02
N ALA A 55 -4.70 0.18 6.08
CA ALA A 55 -3.28 0.52 6.10
C ALA A 55 -3.01 2.03 5.91
N LEU A 56 -3.84 2.73 5.15
CA LEU A 56 -3.71 4.18 4.95
C LEU A 56 -4.29 4.99 6.11
N LEU A 57 -5.37 4.49 6.75
CA LEU A 57 -6.08 5.17 7.82
C LEU A 57 -5.62 4.76 9.23
N ALA A 58 -4.59 3.94 9.36
CA ALA A 58 -4.10 3.40 10.63
C ALA A 58 -3.92 4.44 11.73
N GLY A 59 -3.43 5.61 11.36
CA GLY A 59 -3.29 6.73 12.29
C GLY A 59 -4.62 7.30 12.77
N THR A 60 -5.72 7.16 11.98
CA THR A 60 -7.03 7.71 12.32
C THR A 60 -7.83 6.78 13.23
N GLN A 61 -7.70 5.47 13.10
CA GLN A 61 -8.41 4.50 13.95
C GLN A 61 -7.96 4.55 15.41
N ARG A 62 -6.69 4.79 15.70
CA ARG A 62 -6.23 5.02 17.09
C ARG A 62 -6.84 6.25 17.72
N TYR A 63 -7.24 7.21 16.91
CA TYR A 63 -7.90 8.43 17.36
C TYR A 63 -9.39 8.21 17.71
N VAL A 64 -10.03 7.17 17.15
CA VAL A 64 -11.47 6.91 17.35
C VAL A 64 -11.73 6.01 18.58
N GLU A 65 -10.80 5.14 18.95
CA GLU A 65 -11.05 4.07 19.94
C GLU A 65 -10.76 4.42 21.39
N GLY A 66 -10.35 5.63 21.76
CA GLY A 66 -10.17 5.87 23.19
C GLY A 66 -9.52 7.15 23.64
N ASP A 67 -9.24 8.10 22.79
CA ASP A 67 -8.73 9.39 23.23
C ASP A 67 -9.91 10.39 23.33
N PRO A 68 -10.33 10.76 24.57
CA PRO A 68 -11.41 11.74 24.76
C PRO A 68 -11.05 13.16 24.26
N THR A 69 -9.81 13.38 23.87
CA THR A 69 -9.34 14.66 23.29
C THR A 69 -9.49 14.71 21.78
N CYS A 70 -9.81 13.57 21.15
CA CYS A 70 -10.10 13.50 19.73
C CYS A 70 -11.61 13.58 19.53
N GLY A 71 -12.06 14.73 19.10
CA GLY A 71 -13.43 14.91 18.63
C GLY A 71 -13.79 13.93 17.50
N PRO A 72 -15.09 13.80 17.18
CA PRO A 72 -15.53 12.96 16.08
C PRO A 72 -14.74 13.35 14.82
N ILE A 73 -14.39 12.35 13.98
CA ILE A 73 -13.61 12.53 12.77
C ILE A 73 -14.07 13.78 12.00
N GLY A 74 -13.62 14.92 12.45
CA GLY A 74 -13.64 16.14 11.70
C GLY A 74 -12.40 16.07 10.82
N LEU A 75 -12.59 15.96 9.52
CA LEU A 75 -11.61 16.41 8.57
C LEU A 75 -11.44 17.92 8.77
N GLU A 76 -10.83 18.31 9.88
CA GLU A 76 -10.39 19.67 10.07
C GLU A 76 -9.19 19.90 9.15
N TRP A 77 -9.46 20.47 8.02
CA TRP A 77 -8.48 21.07 7.14
C TRP A 77 -7.75 22.16 7.92
N GLY A 78 -6.59 21.82 8.50
CA GLY A 78 -5.74 22.77 9.23
C GLY A 78 -5.25 22.32 10.58
N GLY A 79 -5.79 21.28 11.18
CA GLY A 79 -5.25 20.61 12.37
C GLY A 79 -4.30 19.48 11.95
N SER A 80 -3.33 19.17 12.77
CA SER A 80 -2.36 18.11 12.61
C SER A 80 -2.98 16.90 11.94
N LEU A 81 -2.62 16.65 10.69
CA LEU A 81 -3.00 15.46 9.94
C LEU A 81 -2.80 14.25 10.83
N ALA A 82 -3.84 13.45 10.99
CA ALA A 82 -3.76 12.15 11.61
C ALA A 82 -2.48 11.48 11.11
N ARG A 83 -1.62 11.08 12.03
CA ARG A 83 -0.36 10.43 11.67
C ARG A 83 -0.72 9.14 10.97
N THR A 84 -0.64 9.13 9.65
CA THR A 84 -0.51 7.86 8.96
C THR A 84 0.79 7.26 9.47
N SER A 85 0.81 5.97 9.77
CA SER A 85 2.03 5.26 10.11
C SER A 85 3.02 5.24 8.94
N VAL A 86 2.55 5.59 7.75
CA VAL A 86 3.36 5.70 6.54
C VAL A 86 4.07 7.04 6.53
N ASP A 87 5.38 7.02 6.31
CA ASP A 87 6.17 8.22 6.07
C ASP A 87 5.57 9.04 4.92
N ALA A 88 5.45 10.35 5.09
CA ALA A 88 4.81 11.21 4.11
C ALA A 88 5.53 11.20 2.74
N GLY A 89 6.85 11.04 2.73
CA GLY A 89 7.64 10.92 1.50
C GLY A 89 7.37 9.60 0.78
N VAL A 90 7.28 8.50 1.53
CA VAL A 90 6.90 7.17 1.00
C VAL A 90 5.50 7.23 0.41
N LEU A 91 4.55 7.84 1.11
CA LEU A 91 3.17 7.95 0.64
C LEU A 91 3.08 8.81 -0.64
N ALA A 92 3.75 9.96 -0.66
CA ALA A 92 3.79 10.84 -1.83
C ALA A 92 4.38 10.14 -3.05
N GLU A 93 5.49 9.42 -2.88
CA GLU A 93 6.13 8.68 -3.94
C GLU A 93 5.26 7.51 -4.44
N TRP A 94 4.61 6.77 -3.54
CA TRP A 94 3.66 5.72 -3.91
C TRP A 94 2.50 6.24 -4.76
N VAL A 95 1.92 7.40 -4.37
CA VAL A 95 0.87 8.06 -5.16
C VAL A 95 1.41 8.49 -6.52
N ARG A 96 2.61 9.08 -6.59
CA ARG A 96 3.26 9.48 -7.85
C ARG A 96 3.48 8.28 -8.79
N GLN A 97 3.76 7.10 -8.26
CA GLN A 97 3.91 5.84 -9.00
C GLN A 97 2.58 5.22 -9.45
N GLY A 98 1.44 5.84 -9.17
CA GLY A 98 0.11 5.32 -9.52
C GLY A 98 -0.42 4.28 -8.54
N GLU A 99 -0.01 4.37 -7.29
CA GLU A 99 -0.52 3.55 -6.18
C GLU A 99 -0.42 2.02 -6.41
N PRO A 100 0.73 1.48 -6.82
CA PRO A 100 0.85 0.07 -7.19
C PRO A 100 0.52 -0.85 -6.01
N LYS A 101 -0.35 -1.83 -6.27
CA LYS A 101 -0.80 -2.82 -5.31
C LYS A 101 -0.51 -4.23 -5.82
N ILE A 102 0.02 -5.09 -4.96
CA ILE A 102 0.30 -6.50 -5.26
C ILE A 102 -0.56 -7.37 -4.35
N VAL A 103 -1.36 -8.22 -4.95
CA VAL A 103 -2.18 -9.19 -4.21
C VAL A 103 -1.54 -10.56 -4.29
N LEU A 104 -1.18 -11.09 -3.13
CA LEU A 104 -0.54 -12.39 -2.96
C LEU A 104 -1.51 -13.37 -2.30
N ALA A 105 -1.21 -14.65 -2.39
CA ALA A 105 -2.05 -15.70 -1.83
C ALA A 105 -1.28 -16.57 -0.82
N VAL A 106 -2.02 -17.03 0.18
CA VAL A 106 -1.64 -18.14 1.08
C VAL A 106 -2.80 -19.12 1.20
N ASP A 107 -2.54 -20.30 1.77
CA ASP A 107 -3.55 -21.33 1.98
C ASP A 107 -3.80 -21.51 3.48
N GLY A 108 -4.87 -20.88 3.97
CA GLY A 108 -5.41 -21.05 5.31
C GLY A 108 -4.89 -20.07 6.35
N GLU A 109 -5.67 -19.95 7.43
CA GLU A 109 -5.42 -19.02 8.54
C GLU A 109 -4.04 -19.26 9.20
N ARG A 110 -3.57 -20.51 9.27
CA ARG A 110 -2.24 -20.82 9.80
C ARG A 110 -1.13 -20.18 8.97
N ALA A 111 -1.30 -20.09 7.65
CA ALA A 111 -0.34 -19.45 6.78
C ALA A 111 -0.36 -17.93 6.93
N LEU A 112 -1.54 -17.32 7.15
CA LEU A 112 -1.64 -15.91 7.53
C LEU A 112 -0.94 -15.64 8.87
N ALA A 113 -1.14 -16.49 9.88
CA ALA A 113 -0.48 -16.37 11.19
C ALA A 113 1.04 -16.47 11.06
N ALA A 114 1.55 -17.40 10.25
CA ALA A 114 2.98 -17.52 9.98
C ALA A 114 3.54 -16.29 9.26
N LEU A 115 2.77 -15.69 8.36
CA LEU A 115 3.14 -14.43 7.69
C LEU A 115 3.27 -13.30 8.72
N VAL A 116 2.29 -13.14 9.60
CA VAL A 116 2.30 -12.13 10.68
C VAL A 116 3.51 -12.32 11.58
N SER A 117 3.74 -13.53 12.09
CA SER A 117 4.91 -13.82 12.94
C SER A 117 6.24 -13.49 12.24
N ARG A 118 6.32 -13.72 10.93
CA ARG A 118 7.49 -13.34 10.12
C ARG A 118 7.63 -11.83 10.01
N ALA A 119 6.53 -11.11 9.82
CA ALA A 119 6.54 -9.65 9.78
C ALA A 119 7.00 -9.06 11.13
N GLU A 120 6.42 -9.53 12.24
CA GLU A 120 6.78 -9.11 13.60
C GLU A 120 8.25 -9.41 13.93
N SER A 121 8.77 -10.57 13.53
CA SER A 121 10.18 -10.92 13.73
C SER A 121 11.16 -10.00 13.00
N ARG A 122 10.66 -9.21 12.05
CA ARG A 122 11.40 -8.20 11.30
C ARG A 122 11.12 -6.78 11.76
N GLY A 123 10.39 -6.62 12.86
CA GLY A 123 10.09 -5.34 13.47
C GLY A 123 8.87 -4.63 12.93
N PHE A 124 8.09 -5.25 12.01
CA PHE A 124 6.82 -4.69 11.59
C PHE A 124 5.77 -4.84 12.70
N MET A 125 4.93 -3.85 12.88
CA MET A 125 3.94 -3.79 13.95
C MET A 125 2.53 -3.81 13.39
N GLU A 126 1.66 -4.68 13.95
CA GLU A 126 0.23 -4.65 13.66
C GLU A 126 -0.39 -3.32 14.09
N GLY A 127 -1.28 -2.81 13.28
CA GLY A 127 -1.91 -1.50 13.49
C GLY A 127 -1.04 -0.31 13.10
N MET A 128 0.17 -0.55 12.57
CA MET A 128 1.06 0.47 11.99
C MET A 128 1.53 0.09 10.58
N ASP A 129 2.29 -0.99 10.50
CA ASP A 129 2.91 -1.43 9.25
C ASP A 129 2.05 -2.43 8.49
N PHE A 130 1.22 -3.19 9.21
CA PHE A 130 0.28 -4.14 8.64
C PHE A 130 -1.01 -4.25 9.46
N PHE A 131 -2.05 -4.81 8.83
CA PHE A 131 -3.41 -4.93 9.35
C PHE A 131 -4.00 -6.29 9.05
N CYS A 132 -4.47 -7.00 10.08
CA CYS A 132 -5.22 -8.24 9.95
C CYS A 132 -6.69 -7.90 9.69
N ILE A 133 -7.21 -8.29 8.52
CA ILE A 133 -8.59 -8.00 8.13
C ILE A 133 -9.49 -9.18 8.45
N ARG A 134 -10.46 -8.96 9.31
CA ARG A 134 -11.50 -9.92 9.65
C ARG A 134 -12.83 -9.50 9.03
N ASP A 135 -13.47 -10.42 8.32
CA ASP A 135 -14.79 -10.25 7.73
C ASP A 135 -15.88 -10.62 8.73
N ALA A 136 -16.92 -9.80 8.84
CA ALA A 136 -18.06 -10.05 9.70
C ALA A 136 -19.02 -11.14 9.19
N CYS A 137 -18.69 -11.81 8.10
CA CYS A 137 -19.39 -12.95 7.51
C CYS A 137 -20.89 -12.70 7.23
N ARG A 138 -21.21 -11.51 6.74
CA ARG A 138 -22.60 -11.14 6.44
C ARG A 138 -23.06 -11.59 5.05
N THR A 139 -22.17 -12.13 4.22
CA THR A 139 -22.45 -12.51 2.83
C THR A 139 -22.03 -13.93 2.51
N GLU A 140 -20.79 -14.17 2.09
CA GLU A 140 -20.34 -15.45 1.53
C GLU A 140 -19.66 -16.37 2.55
N LEU A 141 -19.01 -15.79 3.56
CA LEU A 141 -18.17 -16.56 4.47
C LEU A 141 -18.95 -17.07 5.67
N THR A 142 -18.53 -18.23 6.16
CA THR A 142 -19.00 -18.76 7.45
C THR A 142 -18.07 -18.24 8.56
N PRO A 143 -18.62 -17.64 9.62
CA PRO A 143 -17.82 -17.16 10.74
C PRO A 143 -17.18 -18.33 11.51
N ASP A 144 -16.03 -18.04 12.11
CA ASP A 144 -15.43 -18.91 13.13
C ASP A 144 -16.07 -18.70 14.52
N ALA A 145 -15.49 -19.27 15.55
CA ALA A 145 -15.97 -19.13 16.93
C ALA A 145 -15.96 -17.68 17.46
N SER A 146 -15.21 -16.77 16.81
CA SER A 146 -15.20 -15.34 17.14
C SER A 146 -16.34 -14.55 16.50
N GLY A 147 -17.14 -15.16 15.64
CA GLY A 147 -18.19 -14.50 14.87
C GLY A 147 -17.68 -13.76 13.63
N SER A 148 -16.44 -14.00 13.24
CA SER A 148 -15.79 -13.37 12.09
C SER A 148 -14.93 -14.39 11.33
N ARG A 149 -14.27 -13.97 10.25
CA ARG A 149 -13.29 -14.80 9.53
C ARG A 149 -12.10 -13.96 9.13
N TRP A 150 -10.90 -14.42 9.48
CA TRP A 150 -9.69 -13.76 9.01
C TRP A 150 -9.48 -14.03 7.52
N THR A 151 -9.43 -12.98 6.71
CA THR A 151 -9.45 -13.09 5.25
C THR A 151 -8.14 -12.70 4.58
N CYS A 152 -7.48 -11.68 5.11
CA CYS A 152 -6.22 -11.21 4.54
C CYS A 152 -5.40 -10.38 5.55
N VAL A 153 -4.15 -10.11 5.17
CA VAL A 153 -3.26 -9.15 5.83
C VAL A 153 -2.87 -8.10 4.80
N GLY A 154 -3.12 -6.83 5.11
CA GLY A 154 -2.69 -5.70 4.30
C GLY A 154 -1.49 -5.00 4.91
N PHE A 155 -0.49 -4.71 4.11
CA PHE A 155 0.68 -3.93 4.51
C PHE A 155 0.51 -2.47 4.08
N ALA A 156 1.10 -1.55 4.81
CA ALA A 156 1.23 -0.16 4.39
C ALA A 156 2.09 -0.05 3.11
N PRO A 157 1.94 0.99 2.29
CA PRO A 157 2.89 1.25 1.23
C PRO A 157 4.32 1.35 1.78
N MET A 158 5.24 0.61 1.18
CA MET A 158 6.64 0.61 1.61
C MET A 158 7.59 0.20 0.47
N VAL A 159 8.86 0.48 0.65
CA VAL A 159 9.89 0.11 -0.32
C VAL A 159 9.93 -1.42 -0.47
N VAL A 160 9.97 -1.89 -1.71
CA VAL A 160 9.94 -3.33 -2.03
C VAL A 160 11.03 -4.11 -1.30
N SER A 161 12.24 -3.55 -1.16
CA SER A 161 13.34 -4.20 -0.46
C SER A 161 13.07 -4.44 1.03
N ALA A 162 12.27 -3.61 1.68
CA ALA A 162 11.91 -3.78 3.09
C ALA A 162 10.93 -4.93 3.30
N ILE A 163 9.91 -5.06 2.42
CA ILE A 163 8.85 -6.07 2.57
C ILE A 163 9.18 -7.41 1.90
N SER A 164 10.08 -7.43 0.92
CA SER A 164 10.46 -8.65 0.17
C SER A 164 10.87 -9.84 1.05
N PRO A 165 11.60 -9.68 2.16
CA PRO A 165 11.90 -10.79 3.07
C PRO A 165 10.68 -11.42 3.74
N VAL A 166 9.54 -10.74 3.76
CA VAL A 166 8.27 -11.23 4.33
C VAL A 166 7.39 -11.86 3.27
N THR A 167 7.30 -11.23 2.09
CA THR A 167 6.31 -11.56 1.05
C THR A 167 6.89 -12.19 -0.20
N GLY A 168 8.20 -12.06 -0.45
CA GLY A 168 8.82 -12.38 -1.74
C GLY A 168 8.76 -13.85 -2.18
N GLN A 169 8.40 -14.77 -1.28
CA GLN A 169 8.21 -16.20 -1.60
C GLN A 169 6.73 -16.55 -1.88
N LEU A 170 5.82 -15.60 -1.71
CA LEU A 170 4.40 -15.87 -1.86
C LEU A 170 3.97 -15.75 -3.33
N PRO A 171 3.09 -16.64 -3.81
CA PRO A 171 2.56 -16.54 -5.17
C PRO A 171 1.57 -15.39 -5.30
N LEU A 172 1.43 -14.88 -6.53
CA LEU A 172 0.34 -13.96 -6.87
C LEU A 172 -1.02 -14.65 -6.65
N TYR A 173 -2.00 -13.88 -6.19
CA TYR A 173 -3.39 -14.33 -6.15
C TYR A 173 -3.91 -14.50 -7.58
N ARG A 174 -4.37 -15.70 -7.92
CA ARG A 174 -4.89 -16.06 -9.26
C ARG A 174 -6.16 -16.89 -9.11
#